data_c08b5aa5bbf36a9fd30e9f791503b413
#
_entry.id   c08b5aa5bbf36a9fd30e9f791503b413
#
_cell.length_a   1.000
_cell.length_b   1.000
_cell.length_c   1.000
_cell.angle_alpha   90.00
_cell.angle_beta   90.00
_cell.angle_gamma   90.00
#
_symmetry.space_group_name_H-M   'P 1'
#
loop_
_entity.id
_entity.type
_entity.pdbx_description
1 polymer ?
#
loop_
_entity_poly.entity_id
_entity_poly.type
_entity_poly.pdbx_seq_one_letter_code
_entity_poly.pdbx_strand_id
1 'polypeptide(L)'
;MYRLFYKPEDAVSGDYIPFFWEGTFHLFYLKDWRNAEKYGEGIPWFKVKTQDFYHFEDAGEMIPRGGREDQDLCVFTGSVIAAQGKFHIFYTGNTPYLEEKGGVQQAVMHAVSDDLEHWTKAPKDTLIPAKQYDHHHFRDPFVYYDEAKKNYVMLTVSRKNGEELYAGFTARYVSEDLKTWRDDGVFWAPNLYHTHECPDYFKMGDWWYLVFSEYSDQYATRYVMAPTPNGPWHMPGDDVFDGRAFYAAKTASDGAGRYLFGWLPTREGNKDEGNWQWGGNLVVHQLVQQSDGTLGCKLPESLNFIWQTAAEYPGAAELQNAEGRQALRLFAPQCGAYRVDLTLRFKEGTRQFGVYLGQDEKSKAGYKYEFLPEEGLLEFRKMAWISNEKGLNRAVCIEAEKELRLTLLVDGDACVLYVNDTYALCARMYEPKGKDIALFVAGGQVRLLSARLLELKA
;
A
#
# COMPACT_ATOMS: atom_id res chain seq x y z
N MET A 1 -0.80 -10.92 18.06
CA MET A 1 0.02 -11.12 16.85
C MET A 1 -0.92 -11.16 15.65
N TYR A 2 -0.63 -10.41 14.60
CA TYR A 2 -1.38 -10.46 13.35
C TYR A 2 -1.03 -11.74 12.58
N ARG A 3 -2.00 -12.31 11.88
CA ARG A 3 -1.85 -13.56 11.13
C ARG A 3 -1.89 -13.35 9.60
N LEU A 4 -2.58 -12.30 9.14
CA LEU A 4 -2.77 -11.99 7.72
C LEU A 4 -1.92 -10.80 7.28
N PHE A 5 -1.72 -9.85 8.15
CA PHE A 5 -1.04 -8.60 7.87
C PHE A 5 0.28 -8.54 8.66
N TYR A 6 1.37 -8.95 8.02
CA TYR A 6 2.67 -9.01 8.68
C TYR A 6 3.04 -7.68 9.35
N LYS A 7 3.58 -7.79 10.55
CA LYS A 7 4.20 -6.70 11.31
C LYS A 7 5.23 -7.29 12.27
N PRO A 8 6.44 -6.72 12.39
CA PRO A 8 7.39 -7.14 13.41
C PRO A 8 6.79 -6.93 14.82
N GLU A 9 7.10 -7.83 15.75
CA GLU A 9 6.48 -7.83 17.09
C GLU A 9 6.81 -6.57 17.91
N ASP A 10 8.04 -6.11 17.81
CA ASP A 10 8.61 -5.03 18.63
C ASP A 10 8.68 -3.67 17.94
N ALA A 11 8.19 -3.56 16.71
CA ALA A 11 8.34 -2.38 15.87
C ALA A 11 7.15 -2.17 14.94
N VAL A 12 7.16 -1.11 14.17
CA VAL A 12 6.38 -0.94 12.95
C VAL A 12 7.26 -1.13 11.74
N SER A 13 6.65 -1.47 10.63
CA SER A 13 7.29 -1.63 9.33
C SER A 13 6.63 -0.71 8.31
N GLY A 14 7.38 -0.28 7.33
CA GLY A 14 6.86 0.52 6.23
C GLY A 14 7.77 0.46 5.03
N ASP A 15 7.32 1.06 3.93
CA ASP A 15 8.05 1.18 2.67
C ASP A 15 8.66 -0.16 2.24
N TYR A 16 7.78 -1.11 1.94
CA TYR A 16 8.21 -2.42 1.52
C TYR A 16 8.82 -2.37 0.13
N ILE A 17 10.02 -2.94 0.00
CA ILE A 17 10.79 -3.02 -1.24
C ILE A 17 10.80 -4.50 -1.67
N PRO A 18 9.85 -4.91 -2.53
CA PRO A 18 9.73 -6.29 -2.94
C PRO A 18 10.72 -6.64 -4.04
N PHE A 19 11.32 -7.83 -3.94
CA PHE A 19 12.15 -8.43 -4.95
C PHE A 19 11.84 -9.92 -5.05
N PHE A 20 11.45 -10.39 -6.22
CA PHE A 20 11.17 -11.81 -6.46
C PHE A 20 12.39 -12.49 -7.05
N TRP A 21 12.84 -13.57 -6.40
CA TRP A 21 13.98 -14.35 -6.84
C TRP A 21 13.80 -15.83 -6.49
N GLU A 22 14.02 -16.71 -7.44
CA GLU A 22 13.98 -18.18 -7.27
C GLU A 22 12.77 -18.69 -6.48
N GLY A 23 11.56 -18.21 -6.87
CA GLY A 23 10.30 -18.66 -6.26
C GLY A 23 9.96 -18.03 -4.92
N THR A 24 10.74 -17.04 -4.47
CA THR A 24 10.57 -16.39 -3.17
C THR A 24 10.48 -14.88 -3.31
N PHE A 25 9.52 -14.26 -2.63
CA PHE A 25 9.47 -12.82 -2.45
C PHE A 25 10.38 -12.43 -1.27
N HIS A 26 11.42 -11.67 -1.55
CA HIS A 26 12.27 -11.00 -0.59
C HIS A 26 11.70 -9.60 -0.36
N LEU A 27 11.12 -9.39 0.80
CA LEU A 27 10.48 -8.13 1.16
C LEU A 27 11.38 -7.38 2.13
N PHE A 28 12.17 -6.45 1.60
CA PHE A 28 12.92 -5.53 2.45
C PHE A 28 11.96 -4.46 2.97
N TYR A 29 12.20 -3.94 4.16
CA TYR A 29 11.36 -2.93 4.77
C TYR A 29 12.11 -2.07 5.77
N LEU A 30 11.63 -0.86 5.99
CA LEU A 30 12.10 0.04 7.01
C LEU A 30 11.51 -0.38 8.36
N LYS A 31 12.38 -0.63 9.35
CA LYS A 31 11.96 -1.02 10.70
C LYS A 31 12.14 0.14 11.66
N ASP A 32 11.03 0.59 12.28
CA ASP A 32 11.03 1.64 13.28
C ASP A 32 10.49 1.12 14.62
N TRP A 33 11.34 1.11 15.63
CA TRP A 33 10.96 0.73 16.99
C TRP A 33 10.20 1.83 17.72
N ARG A 34 10.17 3.07 17.21
CA ARG A 34 9.58 4.25 17.86
C ARG A 34 10.09 4.48 19.28
N ASN A 35 11.29 4.05 19.56
CA ASN A 35 11.94 4.17 20.87
C ASN A 35 13.45 4.38 20.70
N ALA A 36 13.83 5.63 20.41
CA ALA A 36 15.23 6.00 20.22
C ALA A 36 16.09 5.88 21.49
N GLU A 37 15.50 5.97 22.68
CA GLU A 37 16.24 5.80 23.93
C GLU A 37 16.76 4.37 24.07
N LYS A 38 15.94 3.38 23.72
CA LYS A 38 16.30 1.96 23.84
C LYS A 38 17.10 1.44 22.65
N TYR A 39 16.71 1.80 21.42
CA TYR A 39 17.25 1.20 20.21
C TYR A 39 18.21 2.12 19.45
N GLY A 40 18.38 3.36 19.89
CA GLY A 40 19.17 4.37 19.20
C GLY A 40 18.37 5.09 18.09
N GLU A 41 18.98 6.11 17.54
CA GLU A 41 18.43 6.96 16.50
C GLU A 41 18.57 6.32 15.11
N GLY A 42 17.69 6.63 14.19
CA GLY A 42 17.76 6.18 12.79
C GLY A 42 16.95 4.90 12.49
N ILE A 43 16.84 4.57 11.21
CA ILE A 43 16.00 3.50 10.66
C ILE A 43 16.85 2.60 9.76
N PRO A 44 16.99 1.28 10.05
CA PRO A 44 17.64 0.30 9.16
C PRO A 44 16.65 -0.37 8.22
N TRP A 45 17.17 -1.12 7.23
CA TRP A 45 16.39 -2.11 6.48
C TRP A 45 16.50 -3.50 7.10
N PHE A 46 15.35 -4.10 7.29
CA PHE A 46 15.16 -5.52 7.59
C PHE A 46 14.58 -6.26 6.39
N LYS A 47 14.52 -7.57 6.46
CA LYS A 47 13.94 -8.40 5.41
C LYS A 47 13.10 -9.53 5.99
N VAL A 48 11.97 -9.80 5.35
CA VAL A 48 11.21 -11.05 5.49
C VAL A 48 11.10 -11.72 4.13
N LYS A 49 10.96 -13.05 4.14
CA LYS A 49 10.76 -13.86 2.95
C LYS A 49 9.38 -14.53 3.01
N THR A 50 8.75 -14.67 1.86
CA THR A 50 7.48 -15.38 1.73
C THR A 50 7.30 -15.95 0.32
N GLN A 51 6.53 -17.05 0.21
CA GLN A 51 6.13 -17.61 -1.09
C GLN A 51 4.61 -17.50 -1.30
N ASP A 52 3.86 -17.19 -0.25
CA ASP A 52 2.40 -17.28 -0.25
C ASP A 52 1.67 -16.12 0.44
N PHE A 53 2.43 -15.14 0.98
CA PHE A 53 1.93 -13.95 1.72
C PHE A 53 1.22 -14.27 3.04
N TYR A 54 1.36 -15.50 3.54
CA TYR A 54 0.84 -15.94 4.83
C TYR A 54 1.96 -16.43 5.76
N HIS A 55 2.87 -17.21 5.23
CA HIS A 55 4.04 -17.67 5.98
C HIS A 55 5.20 -16.73 5.71
N PHE A 56 5.67 -16.06 6.76
CA PHE A 56 6.79 -15.13 6.70
C PHE A 56 7.96 -15.67 7.51
N GLU A 57 9.14 -15.67 6.89
CA GLU A 57 10.41 -15.99 7.52
C GLU A 57 11.20 -14.70 7.74
N ASP A 58 11.49 -14.36 9.00
CA ASP A 58 12.33 -13.21 9.33
C ASP A 58 13.79 -13.51 8.97
N ALA A 59 14.37 -12.69 8.12
CA ALA A 59 15.77 -12.81 7.68
C ALA A 59 16.70 -11.80 8.39
N GLY A 60 16.17 -10.94 9.25
CA GLY A 60 16.94 -10.00 10.03
C GLY A 60 17.31 -8.71 9.33
N GLU A 61 18.31 -8.00 9.88
CA GLU A 61 18.80 -6.72 9.38
C GLU A 61 19.69 -6.91 8.14
N MET A 62 19.36 -6.19 7.05
CA MET A 62 20.08 -6.28 5.79
C MET A 62 20.99 -5.07 5.56
N ILE A 63 20.47 -3.86 5.71
CA ILE A 63 21.24 -2.63 5.61
C ILE A 63 21.19 -1.92 6.96
N PRO A 64 22.27 -2.01 7.76
CA PRO A 64 22.33 -1.31 9.03
C PRO A 64 22.34 0.20 8.82
N ARG A 65 21.70 0.92 9.72
CA ARG A 65 21.79 2.39 9.73
C ARG A 65 23.21 2.84 10.10
N GLY A 66 23.59 4.01 9.64
CA GLY A 66 24.80 4.70 10.03
C GLY A 66 24.66 5.46 11.36
N GLY A 67 25.70 6.19 11.76
CA GLY A 67 25.69 7.16 12.85
C GLY A 67 25.33 8.57 12.35
N ARG A 68 25.40 9.56 13.26
CA ARG A 68 25.12 10.97 12.94
C ARG A 68 26.10 11.60 11.96
N GLU A 69 27.27 11.01 11.79
CA GLU A 69 28.31 11.46 10.85
C GLU A 69 28.18 10.79 9.47
N ASP A 70 27.30 9.78 9.35
CA ASP A 70 27.10 9.03 8.12
C ASP A 70 25.89 9.55 7.34
N GLN A 71 25.91 9.39 6.01
CA GLN A 71 24.81 9.82 5.15
C GLN A 71 23.52 9.03 5.42
N ASP A 72 23.60 7.80 5.92
CA ASP A 72 22.50 6.88 6.08
C ASP A 72 22.15 6.58 7.55
N LEU A 73 22.11 7.61 8.39
CA LEU A 73 21.51 7.51 9.71
C LEU A 73 20.10 6.89 9.63
N CYS A 74 19.32 7.32 8.65
CA CYS A 74 18.08 6.65 8.26
C CYS A 74 18.27 6.07 6.86
N VAL A 75 18.07 4.75 6.75
CA VAL A 75 18.05 4.03 5.48
C VAL A 75 16.61 4.07 4.97
N PHE A 76 16.31 5.01 4.07
CA PHE A 76 14.98 5.17 3.48
C PHE A 76 14.81 4.31 2.23
N THR A 77 13.65 4.39 1.61
CA THR A 77 13.20 3.55 0.50
C THR A 77 14.18 3.49 -0.68
N GLY A 78 14.05 2.42 -1.45
CA GLY A 78 14.89 2.17 -2.62
C GLY A 78 14.37 1.02 -3.49
N SER A 79 15.30 0.31 -4.13
CA SER A 79 14.99 -0.87 -4.97
C SER A 79 16.11 -1.89 -4.98
N VAL A 80 15.80 -3.10 -5.39
CA VAL A 80 16.75 -4.21 -5.58
C VAL A 80 16.75 -4.62 -7.05
N ILE A 81 17.93 -4.88 -7.61
CA ILE A 81 18.10 -5.40 -8.96
C ILE A 81 19.17 -6.49 -8.98
N ALA A 82 18.93 -7.58 -9.71
CA ALA A 82 19.96 -8.57 -10.07
C ALA A 82 20.64 -8.13 -11.37
N ALA A 83 21.94 -7.87 -11.32
CA ALA A 83 22.70 -7.40 -12.46
C ALA A 83 24.17 -7.79 -12.33
N GLN A 84 24.87 -7.97 -13.45
CA GLN A 84 26.32 -8.21 -13.49
C GLN A 84 26.79 -9.39 -12.60
N GLY A 85 25.91 -10.41 -12.40
CA GLY A 85 26.19 -11.57 -11.56
C GLY A 85 26.11 -11.32 -10.06
N LYS A 86 25.55 -10.21 -9.63
CA LYS A 86 25.34 -9.80 -8.24
C LYS A 86 23.94 -9.22 -8.02
N PHE A 87 23.60 -8.98 -6.75
CA PHE A 87 22.43 -8.22 -6.34
C PHE A 87 22.88 -6.83 -5.89
N HIS A 88 22.12 -5.84 -6.28
CA HIS A 88 22.38 -4.44 -5.98
C HIS A 88 21.17 -3.82 -5.28
N ILE A 89 21.38 -3.17 -4.14
CA ILE A 89 20.41 -2.28 -3.49
C ILE A 89 20.81 -0.86 -3.79
N PHE A 90 19.87 -0.08 -4.30
CA PHE A 90 19.95 1.38 -4.31
C PHE A 90 18.92 1.90 -3.30
N TYR A 91 19.36 2.69 -2.35
CA TYR A 91 18.52 3.17 -1.25
C TYR A 91 18.81 4.65 -0.95
N THR A 92 17.92 5.28 -0.24
CA THR A 92 18.11 6.66 0.21
C THR A 92 18.83 6.67 1.56
N GLY A 93 19.99 7.30 1.61
CA GLY A 93 20.60 7.72 2.86
C GLY A 93 20.06 9.08 3.27
N ASN A 94 19.48 9.18 4.47
CA ASN A 94 18.92 10.43 4.99
C ASN A 94 19.49 10.78 6.35
N THR A 95 19.98 12.01 6.48
CA THR A 95 20.45 12.57 7.74
C THR A 95 20.35 14.08 7.74
N PRO A 96 19.79 14.73 8.77
CA PRO A 96 19.77 16.18 8.87
C PRO A 96 21.13 16.77 9.31
N TYR A 97 22.06 15.93 9.81
CA TYR A 97 23.29 16.41 10.48
C TYR A 97 24.42 16.79 9.52
N LEU A 98 24.37 16.42 8.25
CA LEU A 98 25.44 16.74 7.30
C LEU A 98 25.28 18.11 6.66
N GLU A 99 24.10 18.71 6.65
CA GLU A 99 23.86 20.03 6.04
C GLU A 99 24.71 21.14 6.69
N GLU A 100 24.81 21.16 8.00
CA GLU A 100 25.64 22.12 8.76
C GLU A 100 27.13 22.00 8.41
N LYS A 101 27.54 20.86 7.83
CA LYS A 101 28.91 20.57 7.37
C LYS A 101 29.09 20.76 5.87
N GLY A 102 28.08 21.30 5.19
CA GLY A 102 28.08 21.52 3.72
C GLY A 102 27.77 20.27 2.91
N GLY A 103 27.24 19.21 3.53
CA GLY A 103 26.70 18.02 2.86
C GLY A 103 25.26 18.21 2.41
N VAL A 104 24.58 17.10 2.09
CA VAL A 104 23.16 17.06 1.68
C VAL A 104 22.36 16.22 2.66
N GLN A 105 21.07 16.52 2.81
CA GLN A 105 20.19 15.73 3.67
C GLN A 105 19.90 14.35 3.07
N GLN A 106 19.59 14.29 1.79
CA GLN A 106 19.25 13.05 1.09
C GLN A 106 20.23 12.79 -0.06
N ALA A 107 20.66 11.51 -0.15
CA ALA A 107 21.50 11.03 -1.25
C ALA A 107 21.11 9.58 -1.58
N VAL A 108 21.31 9.17 -2.83
CA VAL A 108 21.17 7.75 -3.20
C VAL A 108 22.45 7.03 -2.89
N MET A 109 22.35 5.95 -2.14
CA MET A 109 23.46 5.08 -1.74
C MET A 109 23.32 3.70 -2.38
N HIS A 110 24.43 2.96 -2.41
CA HIS A 110 24.55 1.68 -3.07
C HIS A 110 25.09 0.61 -2.11
N ALA A 111 24.54 -0.60 -2.19
CA ALA A 111 25.07 -1.78 -1.53
C ALA A 111 25.01 -2.98 -2.48
N VAL A 112 25.91 -3.94 -2.31
CA VAL A 112 26.08 -5.11 -3.19
C VAL A 112 26.08 -6.38 -2.38
N SER A 113 25.48 -7.44 -2.92
CA SER A 113 25.46 -8.78 -2.34
C SER A 113 25.68 -9.86 -3.40
N ASP A 114 26.25 -11.00 -2.99
CA ASP A 114 26.35 -12.20 -3.81
C ASP A 114 25.19 -13.19 -3.55
N ASP A 115 24.44 -13.02 -2.46
CA ASP A 115 23.50 -14.04 -1.95
C ASP A 115 22.16 -13.51 -1.43
N LEU A 116 21.88 -12.19 -1.54
CA LEU A 116 20.70 -11.51 -0.95
C LEU A 116 20.63 -11.48 0.59
N GLU A 117 21.63 -12.04 1.27
CA GLU A 117 21.68 -12.12 2.73
C GLU A 117 22.79 -11.23 3.32
N HIS A 118 23.94 -11.17 2.68
CA HIS A 118 25.10 -10.40 3.13
C HIS A 118 25.35 -9.21 2.21
N TRP A 119 25.23 -8.00 2.75
CA TRP A 119 25.33 -6.76 1.98
C TRP A 119 26.57 -5.96 2.34
N THR A 120 27.26 -5.46 1.33
CA THR A 120 28.41 -4.55 1.49
C THR A 120 28.05 -3.20 0.93
N LYS A 121 28.04 -2.15 1.77
CA LYS A 121 27.85 -0.77 1.35
C LYS A 121 29.01 -0.28 0.47
N ALA A 122 28.68 0.47 -0.57
CA ALA A 122 29.62 1.08 -1.51
C ALA A 122 29.56 2.62 -1.43
N PRO A 123 30.07 3.28 -0.38
CA PRO A 123 29.90 4.71 -0.15
C PRO A 123 30.54 5.59 -1.25
N LYS A 124 31.48 5.05 -2.03
CA LYS A 124 32.07 5.76 -3.17
C LYS A 124 31.13 5.94 -4.35
N ASP A 125 30.08 5.12 -4.41
CA ASP A 125 29.07 5.14 -5.47
C ASP A 125 27.86 6.05 -5.09
N THR A 126 27.98 6.82 -4.01
CA THR A 126 26.91 7.72 -3.54
C THR A 126 26.61 8.78 -4.57
N LEU A 127 25.34 8.88 -4.99
CA LEU A 127 24.84 9.89 -5.88
C LEU A 127 24.17 11.01 -5.08
N ILE A 128 24.72 12.22 -5.18
CA ILE A 128 24.10 13.43 -4.63
C ILE A 128 23.20 14.09 -5.68
N PRO A 129 22.13 14.81 -5.29
CA PRO A 129 21.27 15.51 -6.23
C PRO A 129 22.04 16.57 -7.02
N ALA A 130 21.63 16.80 -8.27
CA ALA A 130 22.14 17.91 -9.06
C ALA A 130 21.76 19.24 -8.40
N LYS A 131 22.62 20.29 -8.56
CA LYS A 131 22.45 21.58 -7.86
C LYS A 131 21.10 22.29 -8.07
N GLN A 132 20.42 22.01 -9.17
CA GLN A 132 19.10 22.54 -9.49
C GLN A 132 17.96 21.83 -8.78
N TYR A 133 18.22 20.71 -8.10
CA TYR A 133 17.24 19.90 -7.38
C TYR A 133 17.33 20.14 -5.87
N ASP A 134 16.20 20.02 -5.22
CA ASP A 134 16.08 20.16 -3.77
C ASP A 134 16.67 18.92 -3.09
N HIS A 135 17.69 19.09 -2.28
CA HIS A 135 18.37 18.00 -1.57
C HIS A 135 17.62 17.45 -0.36
N HIS A 136 16.48 18.04 0.03
CA HIS A 136 15.55 17.49 1.02
C HIS A 136 14.55 16.52 0.38
N HIS A 137 14.48 16.51 -0.97
CA HIS A 137 13.54 15.73 -1.74
C HIS A 137 14.22 14.95 -2.87
N PHE A 138 15.31 14.24 -2.55
CA PHE A 138 16.05 13.40 -3.49
C PHE A 138 16.16 11.98 -2.93
N ARG A 139 15.18 11.10 -3.23
CA ARG A 139 15.03 9.82 -2.57
C ARG A 139 14.37 8.74 -3.43
N ASP A 140 14.21 7.54 -2.85
CA ASP A 140 13.44 6.40 -3.33
C ASP A 140 13.87 5.90 -4.71
N PRO A 141 15.16 5.60 -4.93
CA PRO A 141 15.64 5.18 -6.23
C PRO A 141 15.00 3.86 -6.66
N PHE A 142 14.46 3.82 -7.88
CA PHE A 142 14.01 2.63 -8.57
C PHE A 142 14.90 2.38 -9.78
N VAL A 143 15.60 1.23 -9.81
CA VAL A 143 16.57 0.91 -10.85
C VAL A 143 16.09 -0.26 -11.71
N TYR A 144 16.19 -0.10 -13.03
CA TYR A 144 15.92 -1.15 -14.00
C TYR A 144 16.92 -1.11 -15.17
N TYR A 145 16.98 -2.20 -15.93
CA TYR A 145 17.78 -2.26 -17.15
C TYR A 145 16.91 -1.94 -18.37
N ASP A 146 17.32 -0.98 -19.18
CA ASP A 146 16.69 -0.65 -20.46
C ASP A 146 17.33 -1.51 -21.58
N GLU A 147 16.62 -2.56 -21.97
CA GLU A 147 17.09 -3.49 -23.00
C GLU A 147 17.31 -2.83 -24.36
N ALA A 148 16.55 -1.80 -24.68
CA ALA A 148 16.66 -1.09 -25.97
C ALA A 148 17.90 -0.20 -26.02
N LYS A 149 18.23 0.46 -24.92
CA LYS A 149 19.37 1.39 -24.79
C LYS A 149 20.63 0.71 -24.27
N LYS A 150 20.50 -0.52 -23.75
CA LYS A 150 21.63 -1.29 -23.17
C LYS A 150 22.31 -0.57 -22.01
N ASN A 151 21.53 0.09 -21.17
CA ASN A 151 22.01 0.78 -19.98
C ASN A 151 21.03 0.59 -18.80
N TYR A 152 21.49 0.94 -17.62
CA TYR A 152 20.64 1.00 -16.42
C TYR A 152 20.00 2.37 -16.31
N VAL A 153 18.77 2.39 -15.87
CA VAL A 153 17.99 3.61 -15.61
C VAL A 153 17.59 3.62 -14.15
N MET A 154 17.76 4.76 -13.52
CA MET A 154 17.28 5.04 -12.16
C MET A 154 16.23 6.15 -12.22
N LEU A 155 15.07 5.88 -11.63
CA LEU A 155 14.05 6.88 -11.37
C LEU A 155 14.14 7.28 -9.91
N THR A 156 14.09 8.59 -9.62
CA THR A 156 14.14 9.11 -8.25
C THR A 156 13.04 10.12 -8.02
N VAL A 157 12.53 10.18 -6.81
CA VAL A 157 11.79 11.34 -6.32
C VAL A 157 12.72 12.55 -6.39
N SER A 158 12.23 13.62 -6.95
CA SER A 158 12.97 14.88 -7.03
C SER A 158 12.01 16.07 -6.97
N ARG A 159 12.57 17.23 -6.65
CA ARG A 159 11.84 18.48 -6.60
C ARG A 159 12.76 19.59 -7.13
N LYS A 160 12.21 20.57 -7.83
CA LYS A 160 12.95 21.77 -8.20
C LYS A 160 13.19 22.63 -6.96
N ASN A 161 14.36 23.26 -6.90
CA ASN A 161 14.60 24.28 -5.88
C ASN A 161 13.60 25.43 -6.02
N GLY A 162 13.15 25.97 -4.89
CA GLY A 162 12.26 27.11 -4.83
C GLY A 162 11.02 26.87 -3.98
N GLU A 163 10.15 27.85 -3.93
CA GLU A 163 8.94 27.87 -3.08
C GLU A 163 7.68 27.34 -3.78
N GLU A 164 7.78 26.89 -5.03
CA GLU A 164 6.63 26.36 -5.77
C GLU A 164 6.06 25.11 -5.12
N LEU A 165 4.75 25.12 -4.78
CA LEU A 165 4.12 24.05 -4.02
C LEU A 165 4.11 22.71 -4.76
N TYR A 166 3.83 22.72 -6.07
CA TYR A 166 3.68 21.52 -6.90
C TYR A 166 4.88 21.27 -7.81
N ALA A 167 6.09 21.46 -7.28
CA ALA A 167 7.34 21.33 -8.02
C ALA A 167 7.94 19.92 -8.02
N GLY A 168 7.22 18.92 -7.47
CA GLY A 168 7.63 17.51 -7.45
C GLY A 168 7.67 16.91 -8.86
N PHE A 169 8.69 16.09 -9.13
CA PHE A 169 8.82 15.33 -10.37
C PHE A 169 9.62 14.05 -10.14
N THR A 170 9.51 13.12 -11.07
CA THR A 170 10.36 11.94 -11.13
C THR A 170 11.55 12.25 -12.05
N ALA A 171 12.77 12.26 -11.50
CA ALA A 171 13.99 12.42 -12.26
C ALA A 171 14.46 11.09 -12.85
N ARG A 172 15.23 11.17 -13.94
CA ARG A 172 15.86 10.02 -14.59
C ARG A 172 17.37 10.19 -14.61
N TYR A 173 18.05 9.14 -14.16
CA TYR A 173 19.49 8.98 -14.26
C TYR A 173 19.81 7.74 -15.07
N VAL A 174 20.95 7.71 -15.75
CA VAL A 174 21.42 6.58 -16.55
C VAL A 174 22.84 6.20 -16.18
N SER A 175 23.13 4.88 -16.24
CA SER A 175 24.43 4.31 -15.93
C SER A 175 24.74 3.11 -16.83
N GLU A 176 26.02 2.88 -17.14
CA GLU A 176 26.50 1.68 -17.83
C GLU A 176 27.05 0.63 -16.83
N ASP A 177 27.43 1.07 -15.63
CA ASP A 177 28.21 0.30 -14.66
C ASP A 177 27.55 0.15 -13.27
N LEU A 178 26.33 0.73 -13.05
CA LEU A 178 25.64 0.81 -11.74
C LEU A 178 26.38 1.62 -10.66
N LYS A 179 27.46 2.29 -10.98
CA LYS A 179 28.29 3.08 -10.05
C LYS A 179 28.29 4.55 -10.39
N THR A 180 28.45 4.85 -11.67
CA THR A 180 28.50 6.21 -12.19
C THR A 180 27.16 6.56 -12.84
N TRP A 181 26.45 7.53 -12.29
CA TRP A 181 25.14 7.94 -12.75
C TRP A 181 25.19 9.33 -13.37
N ARG A 182 24.62 9.48 -14.55
CA ARG A 182 24.48 10.75 -15.26
C ARG A 182 23.03 11.19 -15.22
N ASP A 183 22.77 12.43 -14.83
CA ASP A 183 21.45 13.05 -14.93
C ASP A 183 20.99 13.06 -16.39
N ASP A 184 19.82 12.47 -16.64
CA ASP A 184 19.15 12.37 -17.96
C ASP A 184 17.82 13.14 -17.95
N GLY A 185 17.63 14.02 -16.97
CA GLY A 185 16.55 14.99 -16.88
C GLY A 185 15.27 14.45 -16.25
N VAL A 186 14.17 15.02 -16.65
CA VAL A 186 12.84 14.73 -16.11
C VAL A 186 12.22 13.53 -16.80
N PHE A 187 11.80 12.53 -16.03
CA PHE A 187 11.04 11.40 -16.53
C PHE A 187 9.54 11.73 -16.62
N TRP A 188 8.99 12.30 -15.53
CA TRP A 188 7.58 12.69 -15.44
C TRP A 188 7.39 13.83 -14.45
N ALA A 189 6.66 14.89 -14.85
CA ALA A 189 6.40 16.09 -14.05
C ALA A 189 5.00 16.62 -14.34
N PRO A 190 3.97 16.15 -13.62
CA PRO A 190 2.59 16.57 -13.85
C PRO A 190 2.26 17.96 -13.26
N ASN A 191 3.09 18.50 -12.37
CA ASN A 191 2.87 19.73 -11.58
C ASN A 191 1.58 19.66 -10.72
N LEU A 192 1.34 18.50 -10.09
CA LEU A 192 0.15 18.25 -9.27
C LEU A 192 0.48 18.00 -7.80
N TYR A 193 1.74 17.58 -7.50
CA TYR A 193 2.11 17.08 -6.18
C TYR A 193 3.33 17.77 -5.62
N HIS A 194 3.43 17.78 -4.29
CA HIS A 194 4.64 18.24 -3.62
C HIS A 194 5.83 17.33 -3.98
N THR A 195 5.65 16.01 -3.86
CA THR A 195 6.56 14.97 -4.37
C THR A 195 5.79 13.70 -4.78
N HIS A 196 6.47 12.82 -5.53
CA HIS A 196 5.99 11.51 -5.96
C HIS A 196 6.87 10.45 -5.31
N GLU A 197 6.54 9.98 -4.12
CA GLU A 197 7.34 9.02 -3.36
C GLU A 197 7.29 7.61 -3.94
N CYS A 198 8.31 6.81 -3.66
CA CYS A 198 8.38 5.38 -3.95
C CYS A 198 8.07 5.00 -5.41
N PRO A 199 8.71 5.64 -6.41
CA PRO A 199 8.44 5.29 -7.81
C PRO A 199 8.69 3.81 -8.05
N ASP A 200 7.80 3.19 -8.85
CA ASP A 200 7.92 1.81 -9.31
C ASP A 200 7.43 1.72 -10.75
N TYR A 201 8.23 1.13 -11.62
CA TYR A 201 8.02 1.20 -13.05
C TYR A 201 8.04 -0.19 -13.66
N PHE A 202 6.99 -0.54 -14.42
CA PHE A 202 6.88 -1.87 -15.03
C PHE A 202 6.00 -1.87 -16.27
N LYS A 203 6.11 -2.95 -17.04
CA LYS A 203 5.20 -3.30 -18.12
C LYS A 203 4.26 -4.41 -17.69
N MET A 204 2.96 -4.29 -18.02
CA MET A 204 1.96 -5.34 -17.87
C MET A 204 1.02 -5.33 -19.08
N GLY A 205 0.89 -6.45 -19.78
CA GLY A 205 0.22 -6.48 -21.06
C GLY A 205 0.86 -5.52 -22.09
N ASP A 206 0.04 -4.71 -22.71
CA ASP A 206 0.49 -3.71 -23.70
C ASP A 206 0.82 -2.35 -23.10
N TRP A 207 0.68 -2.18 -21.78
CA TRP A 207 0.83 -0.91 -21.08
C TRP A 207 2.05 -0.85 -20.18
N TRP A 208 2.63 0.35 -20.08
CA TRP A 208 3.64 0.72 -19.12
C TRP A 208 3.00 1.49 -17.97
N TYR A 209 3.47 1.26 -16.76
CA TYR A 209 2.93 1.86 -15.55
C TYR A 209 4.05 2.50 -14.74
N LEU A 210 3.76 3.67 -14.19
CA LEU A 210 4.53 4.29 -13.12
C LEU A 210 3.64 4.39 -11.90
N VAL A 211 3.92 3.58 -10.90
CA VAL A 211 3.29 3.64 -9.58
C VAL A 211 4.07 4.63 -8.72
N PHE A 212 3.40 5.39 -7.93
CA PHE A 212 3.98 6.33 -6.98
C PHE A 212 3.02 6.61 -5.82
N SER A 213 3.54 7.14 -4.70
CA SER A 213 2.73 7.61 -3.59
C SER A 213 2.78 9.13 -3.55
N GLU A 214 1.63 9.78 -3.67
CA GLU A 214 1.59 11.23 -3.66
C GLU A 214 1.76 11.76 -2.23
N TYR A 215 2.75 12.61 -2.05
CA TYR A 215 3.02 13.29 -0.80
C TYR A 215 2.59 14.75 -0.92
N SER A 216 1.30 14.97 -0.73
CA SER A 216 0.64 16.29 -0.79
C SER A 216 -0.48 16.35 0.23
N ASP A 217 -1.73 16.13 -0.19
CA ASP A 217 -2.92 16.30 0.64
C ASP A 217 -3.71 15.01 0.91
N GLN A 218 -3.66 14.04 0.00
CA GLN A 218 -4.44 12.81 0.12
C GLN A 218 -3.66 11.61 0.65
N TYR A 219 -2.35 11.58 0.44
CA TYR A 219 -1.48 10.46 0.84
C TYR A 219 -1.97 9.12 0.27
N ALA A 220 -2.14 9.06 -1.03
CA ALA A 220 -2.60 7.86 -1.73
C ALA A 220 -1.51 7.26 -2.61
N THR A 221 -1.48 5.94 -2.74
CA THR A 221 -0.69 5.26 -3.77
C THR A 221 -1.47 5.26 -5.07
N ARG A 222 -0.85 5.85 -6.11
CA ARG A 222 -1.43 6.13 -7.42
C ARG A 222 -0.64 5.49 -8.53
N TYR A 223 -1.19 5.51 -9.74
CA TYR A 223 -0.44 5.15 -10.94
C TYR A 223 -0.82 6.03 -12.13
N VAL A 224 0.11 6.10 -13.07
CA VAL A 224 -0.14 6.56 -14.43
C VAL A 224 0.26 5.47 -15.40
N MET A 225 -0.33 5.48 -16.59
CA MET A 225 -0.14 4.47 -17.60
C MET A 225 0.21 5.07 -18.96
N ALA A 226 0.93 4.32 -19.79
CA ALA A 226 1.34 4.78 -21.11
C ALA A 226 1.45 3.61 -22.11
N PRO A 227 1.21 3.85 -23.41
CA PRO A 227 1.40 2.84 -24.44
C PRO A 227 2.88 2.61 -24.78
N THR A 228 3.77 3.50 -24.39
CA THR A 228 5.21 3.39 -24.63
C THR A 228 6.03 3.61 -23.33
N PRO A 229 7.29 3.14 -23.27
CA PRO A 229 8.11 3.25 -22.06
C PRO A 229 8.42 4.69 -21.63
N ASN A 230 8.21 5.66 -22.48
CA ASN A 230 8.48 7.08 -22.17
C ASN A 230 7.23 7.97 -22.25
N GLY A 231 6.05 7.38 -22.18
CA GLY A 231 4.79 8.12 -22.33
C GLY A 231 4.22 8.11 -23.75
N PRO A 232 3.27 9.00 -24.08
CA PRO A 232 2.69 9.97 -23.16
C PRO A 232 1.98 9.30 -21.98
N TRP A 233 2.16 9.86 -20.78
CA TRP A 233 1.55 9.35 -19.55
C TRP A 233 0.10 9.81 -19.42
N HIS A 234 -0.79 8.87 -19.11
CA HIS A 234 -2.21 9.11 -18.87
C HIS A 234 -2.53 8.85 -17.40
N MET A 235 -3.30 9.73 -16.79
CA MET A 235 -3.92 9.52 -15.48
C MET A 235 -5.33 8.98 -15.72
N PRO A 236 -5.63 7.74 -15.30
CA PRO A 236 -7.00 7.22 -15.35
C PRO A 236 -7.94 8.03 -14.46
N GLY A 237 -9.25 7.96 -14.72
CA GLY A 237 -10.25 8.62 -13.86
C GLY A 237 -10.27 8.06 -12.43
N ASP A 238 -9.92 6.77 -12.25
CA ASP A 238 -9.60 6.15 -10.96
C ASP A 238 -8.15 5.64 -11.05
N ASP A 239 -7.24 6.41 -10.51
CA ASP A 239 -5.79 6.16 -10.54
C ASP A 239 -5.23 5.71 -9.19
N VAL A 240 -6.10 5.45 -8.21
CA VAL A 240 -5.70 4.99 -6.86
C VAL A 240 -5.92 3.49 -6.70
N PHE A 241 -5.07 2.83 -5.93
CA PHE A 241 -5.26 1.40 -5.64
C PHE A 241 -6.15 1.16 -4.42
N ASP A 242 -6.08 2.06 -3.43
CA ASP A 242 -6.77 1.96 -2.15
C ASP A 242 -7.03 3.40 -1.62
N GLY A 243 -7.59 3.54 -0.42
CA GLY A 243 -7.71 4.82 0.25
C GLY A 243 -6.41 5.26 0.95
N ARG A 244 -6.52 6.34 1.74
CA ARG A 244 -5.40 6.90 2.51
C ARG A 244 -4.73 5.91 3.47
N ALA A 245 -5.42 4.88 3.92
CA ALA A 245 -4.87 3.87 4.84
C ALA A 245 -4.07 2.76 4.12
N PHE A 246 -3.50 3.07 2.95
CA PHE A 246 -2.57 2.20 2.23
C PHE A 246 -1.56 3.07 1.49
N TYR A 247 -0.29 2.97 1.84
CA TYR A 247 0.71 3.93 1.37
C TYR A 247 2.05 3.29 0.99
N ALA A 248 2.86 4.07 0.25
CA ALA A 248 4.23 3.78 -0.17
C ALA A 248 4.41 2.41 -0.85
N ALA A 249 3.39 2.01 -1.64
CA ALA A 249 3.39 0.69 -2.20
C ALA A 249 4.27 0.58 -3.45
N LYS A 250 4.98 -0.55 -3.55
CA LYS A 250 5.80 -0.97 -4.70
C LYS A 250 5.37 -2.35 -5.15
N THR A 251 5.75 -2.74 -6.36
CA THR A 251 5.30 -4.00 -6.95
C THR A 251 6.41 -5.00 -7.20
N ALA A 252 6.06 -6.29 -7.19
CA ALA A 252 6.87 -7.36 -7.75
C ALA A 252 5.98 -8.39 -8.46
N SER A 253 6.55 -9.12 -9.41
CA SER A 253 5.87 -10.17 -10.14
C SER A 253 6.62 -11.49 -9.98
N ASP A 254 5.87 -12.59 -9.80
CA ASP A 254 6.36 -13.96 -9.83
C ASP A 254 6.28 -14.61 -11.24
N GLY A 255 5.88 -13.82 -12.24
CA GLY A 255 5.64 -14.26 -13.59
C GLY A 255 4.21 -14.75 -13.84
N ALA A 256 3.47 -15.19 -12.81
CA ALA A 256 2.07 -15.58 -12.89
C ALA A 256 1.12 -14.42 -12.51
N GLY A 257 1.54 -13.60 -11.55
CA GLY A 257 0.82 -12.41 -11.11
C GLY A 257 1.75 -11.25 -10.81
N ARG A 258 1.18 -10.07 -10.61
CA ARG A 258 1.87 -8.92 -10.06
C ARG A 258 1.16 -8.49 -8.78
N TYR A 259 1.97 -8.21 -7.76
CA TYR A 259 1.48 -7.91 -6.44
C TYR A 259 1.98 -6.54 -6.00
N LEU A 260 1.15 -5.82 -5.28
CA LEU A 260 1.40 -4.48 -4.74
C LEU A 260 1.57 -4.59 -3.22
N PHE A 261 2.71 -4.16 -2.71
CA PHE A 261 3.12 -4.28 -1.31
C PHE A 261 3.14 -2.89 -0.68
N GLY A 262 2.12 -2.58 0.10
CA GLY A 262 2.01 -1.32 0.82
C GLY A 262 1.85 -1.54 2.32
N TRP A 263 1.76 -0.48 3.08
CA TRP A 263 1.55 -0.58 4.51
C TRP A 263 0.29 0.15 4.97
N LEU A 264 -0.41 -0.47 5.89
CA LEU A 264 -1.56 0.07 6.60
C LEU A 264 -1.05 0.86 7.81
N PRO A 265 -1.15 2.20 7.82
CA PRO A 265 -0.62 3.04 8.89
C PRO A 265 -1.25 2.74 10.24
N THR A 266 -0.49 2.98 11.30
CA THR A 266 -1.03 3.01 12.66
C THR A 266 -1.53 4.41 13.00
N ARG A 267 -2.28 4.52 14.11
CA ARG A 267 -2.66 5.80 14.69
C ARG A 267 -2.03 5.98 16.07
N GLU A 268 -1.80 7.21 16.45
CA GLU A 268 -1.23 7.58 17.73
C GLU A 268 -2.03 6.99 18.89
N GLY A 269 -1.32 6.36 19.82
CA GLY A 269 -1.91 5.69 20.98
C GLY A 269 -2.78 4.47 20.64
N ASN A 270 -2.77 3.97 19.40
CA ASN A 270 -3.66 2.92 18.89
C ASN A 270 -5.14 3.24 19.15
N LYS A 271 -5.56 4.45 18.83
CA LYS A 271 -6.93 4.96 19.00
C LYS A 271 -7.48 5.46 17.68
N ASP A 272 -8.80 5.38 17.52
CA ASP A 272 -9.46 5.83 16.29
C ASP A 272 -9.30 7.34 16.06
N GLU A 273 -9.25 8.14 17.12
CA GLU A 273 -9.07 9.59 17.10
C GLU A 273 -7.58 10.02 17.02
N GLY A 274 -6.64 9.07 17.10
CA GLY A 274 -5.21 9.36 17.01
C GLY A 274 -4.77 9.83 15.62
N ASN A 275 -3.75 10.67 15.55
CA ASN A 275 -3.16 11.07 14.27
C ASN A 275 -2.58 9.86 13.54
N TRP A 276 -2.65 9.87 12.20
CA TRP A 276 -1.96 8.87 11.39
C TRP A 276 -0.45 8.97 11.59
N GLN A 277 0.18 7.81 11.76
CA GLN A 277 1.63 7.68 11.94
C GLN A 277 2.21 6.86 10.79
N TRP A 278 3.45 7.17 10.41
CA TRP A 278 4.20 6.37 9.45
C TRP A 278 4.37 4.93 9.95
N GLY A 279 4.28 3.97 9.03
CA GLY A 279 4.47 2.55 9.31
C GLY A 279 3.27 1.86 9.97
N GLY A 280 3.27 0.55 9.88
CA GLY A 280 2.20 -0.29 10.41
C GLY A 280 2.35 -1.75 9.99
N ASN A 281 1.33 -2.29 9.33
CA ASN A 281 1.28 -3.67 8.86
C ASN A 281 1.43 -3.75 7.34
N LEU A 282 2.13 -4.75 6.84
CA LEU A 282 2.11 -5.10 5.42
C LEU A 282 0.71 -5.47 4.97
N VAL A 283 0.28 -4.89 3.88
CA VAL A 283 -0.88 -5.34 3.10
C VAL A 283 -0.41 -5.65 1.68
N VAL A 284 -0.83 -6.80 1.17
CA VAL A 284 -0.51 -7.24 -0.20
C VAL A 284 -1.80 -7.28 -1.00
N HIS A 285 -1.84 -6.55 -2.13
CA HIS A 285 -2.89 -6.66 -3.12
C HIS A 285 -2.37 -7.38 -4.37
N GLN A 286 -3.17 -8.22 -5.00
CA GLN A 286 -2.90 -8.71 -6.33
C GLN A 286 -3.46 -7.72 -7.34
N LEU A 287 -2.63 -7.27 -8.28
CA LEU A 287 -3.07 -6.38 -9.36
C LEU A 287 -3.89 -7.13 -10.41
N VAL A 288 -4.94 -6.49 -10.90
CA VAL A 288 -5.79 -6.96 -11.99
C VAL A 288 -5.79 -5.89 -13.08
N GLN A 289 -5.31 -6.25 -14.28
CA GLN A 289 -5.40 -5.36 -15.44
C GLN A 289 -6.76 -5.53 -16.10
N GLN A 290 -7.50 -4.42 -16.25
CA GLN A 290 -8.78 -4.38 -16.96
C GLN A 290 -8.55 -4.36 -18.48
N SER A 291 -9.61 -4.56 -19.26
CA SER A 291 -9.52 -4.61 -20.73
C SER A 291 -9.05 -3.31 -21.39
N ASP A 292 -9.23 -2.17 -20.71
CA ASP A 292 -8.77 -0.85 -21.14
C ASP A 292 -7.35 -0.50 -20.65
N GLY A 293 -6.70 -1.42 -19.93
CA GLY A 293 -5.39 -1.26 -19.34
C GLY A 293 -5.40 -0.65 -17.93
N THR A 294 -6.53 -0.18 -17.39
CA THR A 294 -6.58 0.30 -16.01
C THR A 294 -6.32 -0.83 -15.02
N LEU A 295 -5.83 -0.47 -13.82
CA LEU A 295 -5.45 -1.43 -12.79
C LEU A 295 -6.46 -1.41 -11.65
N GLY A 296 -6.85 -2.61 -11.22
CA GLY A 296 -7.61 -2.84 -9.99
C GLY A 296 -6.84 -3.72 -9.01
N CYS A 297 -7.43 -3.92 -7.84
CA CYS A 297 -6.88 -4.72 -6.75
C CYS A 297 -7.84 -5.83 -6.32
N LYS A 298 -7.29 -7.01 -6.06
CA LYS A 298 -8.00 -8.11 -5.42
C LYS A 298 -7.18 -8.75 -4.30
N LEU A 299 -7.81 -9.60 -3.52
CA LEU A 299 -7.13 -10.48 -2.59
C LEU A 299 -6.17 -11.41 -3.35
N PRO A 300 -4.90 -11.56 -2.94
CA PRO A 300 -3.99 -12.52 -3.55
C PRO A 300 -4.57 -13.94 -3.57
N GLU A 301 -4.56 -14.57 -4.73
CA GLU A 301 -5.10 -15.93 -4.89
C GLU A 301 -4.35 -16.96 -4.07
N SER A 302 -3.05 -16.71 -3.84
CA SER A 302 -2.21 -17.52 -2.95
C SER A 302 -2.77 -17.63 -1.53
N LEU A 303 -3.59 -16.70 -1.08
CA LEU A 303 -4.22 -16.75 0.25
C LEU A 303 -5.51 -17.61 0.30
N ASN A 304 -5.97 -18.17 -0.82
CA ASN A 304 -7.21 -18.95 -0.79
C ASN A 304 -7.08 -20.27 -0.03
N PHE A 305 -5.88 -20.86 0.05
CA PHE A 305 -5.67 -22.16 0.70
C PHE A 305 -5.79 -22.12 2.23
N ILE A 306 -5.62 -20.94 2.86
CA ILE A 306 -5.60 -20.81 4.33
C ILE A 306 -6.99 -20.84 4.96
N TRP A 307 -8.05 -20.74 4.18
CA TRP A 307 -9.42 -20.56 4.65
C TRP A 307 -10.21 -21.85 4.70
N GLN A 308 -11.09 -21.94 5.67
CA GLN A 308 -12.17 -22.93 5.75
C GLN A 308 -13.49 -22.23 6.07
N THR A 309 -14.59 -22.71 5.50
CA THR A 309 -15.92 -22.15 5.80
C THR A 309 -16.31 -22.50 7.24
N ALA A 310 -16.56 -21.47 8.04
CA ALA A 310 -17.02 -21.60 9.42
C ALA A 310 -18.56 -21.51 9.53
N ALA A 311 -19.18 -20.65 8.71
CA ALA A 311 -20.62 -20.49 8.65
C ALA A 311 -21.09 -19.98 7.28
N GLU A 312 -22.31 -20.33 6.91
CA GLU A 312 -23.01 -19.77 5.75
C GLU A 312 -24.36 -19.20 6.20
N TYR A 313 -24.73 -18.07 5.64
CA TYR A 313 -26.06 -17.52 5.86
C TYR A 313 -27.09 -18.33 5.05
N PRO A 314 -28.20 -18.80 5.65
CA PRO A 314 -29.12 -19.70 4.98
C PRO A 314 -29.97 -18.98 3.92
N GLY A 315 -29.63 -19.16 2.65
CA GLY A 315 -30.37 -18.66 1.51
C GLY A 315 -30.19 -17.18 1.21
N ALA A 316 -31.07 -16.64 0.38
CA ALA A 316 -31.11 -15.23 0.01
C ALA A 316 -31.98 -14.45 1.00
N ALA A 317 -31.68 -13.16 1.17
CA ALA A 317 -32.49 -12.26 1.99
C ALA A 317 -32.68 -10.91 1.28
N GLU A 318 -33.79 -10.26 1.55
CA GLU A 318 -34.10 -8.96 1.01
C GLU A 318 -34.25 -7.93 2.13
N LEU A 319 -33.52 -6.83 2.01
CA LEU A 319 -33.63 -5.68 2.92
C LEU A 319 -34.22 -4.52 2.12
N GLN A 320 -35.30 -3.96 2.62
CA GLN A 320 -35.95 -2.81 1.98
C GLN A 320 -36.44 -1.82 3.03
N ASN A 321 -35.99 -0.57 2.90
CA ASN A 321 -36.51 0.52 3.72
C ASN A 321 -36.34 1.84 2.97
N ALA A 322 -37.45 2.40 2.47
CA ALA A 322 -37.46 3.60 1.65
C ALA A 322 -37.17 4.88 2.44
N GLU A 323 -37.57 4.94 3.70
CA GLU A 323 -37.51 6.16 4.53
C GLU A 323 -36.61 6.07 5.74
N GLY A 324 -36.07 4.88 6.01
CA GLY A 324 -35.25 4.62 7.18
C GLY A 324 -34.12 3.65 6.93
N ARG A 325 -33.74 2.93 7.96
CA ARG A 325 -32.64 1.95 7.94
C ARG A 325 -33.15 0.57 8.37
N GLN A 326 -32.69 -0.44 7.66
CA GLN A 326 -32.85 -1.85 8.03
C GLN A 326 -31.48 -2.51 8.05
N ALA A 327 -31.28 -3.43 8.99
CA ALA A 327 -30.07 -4.25 9.07
C ALA A 327 -30.42 -5.71 9.31
N LEU A 328 -29.59 -6.58 8.77
CA LEU A 328 -29.66 -8.03 8.89
C LEU A 328 -28.34 -8.53 9.48
N ARG A 329 -28.39 -9.08 10.68
CA ARG A 329 -27.23 -9.73 11.29
C ARG A 329 -26.87 -10.98 10.49
N LEU A 330 -25.61 -11.08 10.06
CA LEU A 330 -25.10 -12.21 9.30
C LEU A 330 -24.29 -13.17 10.18
N PHE A 331 -23.26 -12.65 10.85
CA PHE A 331 -22.31 -13.45 11.60
C PHE A 331 -21.86 -12.74 12.88
N ALA A 332 -21.24 -13.52 13.78
CA ALA A 332 -20.52 -13.05 14.97
C ALA A 332 -19.23 -13.87 15.14
N PRO A 333 -18.14 -13.54 14.42
CA PRO A 333 -16.89 -14.28 14.46
C PRO A 333 -16.36 -14.44 15.88
N GLN A 334 -15.82 -15.61 16.20
CA GLN A 334 -15.24 -15.89 17.52
C GLN A 334 -13.72 -15.77 17.54
N CYS A 335 -13.09 -15.66 16.38
CA CYS A 335 -11.64 -15.50 16.20
C CYS A 335 -11.27 -14.05 15.81
N GLY A 336 -10.00 -13.69 16.01
CA GLY A 336 -9.49 -12.35 15.69
C GLY A 336 -9.13 -12.16 14.22
N ALA A 337 -9.00 -13.26 13.44
CA ALA A 337 -8.69 -13.22 12.02
C ALA A 337 -9.73 -14.02 11.23
N TYR A 338 -10.44 -13.37 10.32
CA TYR A 338 -11.52 -13.98 9.53
C TYR A 338 -11.71 -13.29 8.18
N ARG A 339 -12.42 -13.99 7.29
CA ARG A 339 -12.86 -13.49 5.99
C ARG A 339 -14.38 -13.61 5.89
N VAL A 340 -15.00 -12.59 5.29
CA VAL A 340 -16.43 -12.64 4.94
C VAL A 340 -16.57 -12.38 3.45
N ASP A 341 -17.20 -13.34 2.76
CA ASP A 341 -17.58 -13.19 1.35
C ASP A 341 -19.08 -12.91 1.27
N LEU A 342 -19.46 -11.85 0.56
CA LEU A 342 -20.83 -11.48 0.28
C LEU A 342 -21.05 -11.34 -1.22
N THR A 343 -22.18 -11.86 -1.71
CA THR A 343 -22.69 -11.53 -3.04
C THR A 343 -24.06 -10.91 -2.87
N LEU A 344 -24.24 -9.74 -3.45
CA LEU A 344 -25.49 -8.97 -3.30
C LEU A 344 -25.84 -8.22 -4.57
N ARG A 345 -27.06 -7.66 -4.64
CA ARG A 345 -27.51 -6.68 -5.62
C ARG A 345 -28.24 -5.55 -4.91
N PHE A 346 -28.14 -4.34 -5.43
CA PHE A 346 -28.91 -3.21 -4.94
C PHE A 346 -29.77 -2.64 -6.07
N LYS A 347 -30.91 -2.05 -5.72
CA LYS A 347 -31.79 -1.40 -6.68
C LYS A 347 -31.34 0.03 -6.99
N GLU A 348 -31.66 0.45 -8.20
CA GLU A 348 -31.55 1.86 -8.60
C GLU A 348 -32.29 2.78 -7.60
N GLY A 349 -31.71 3.94 -7.28
CA GLY A 349 -32.22 4.87 -6.27
C GLY A 349 -31.93 4.45 -4.83
N THR A 350 -31.18 3.39 -4.58
CA THR A 350 -30.68 3.05 -3.23
C THR A 350 -29.64 4.07 -2.79
N ARG A 351 -29.92 4.81 -1.71
CA ARG A 351 -29.04 5.90 -1.22
C ARG A 351 -27.78 5.38 -0.55
N GLN A 352 -27.95 4.40 0.35
CA GLN A 352 -26.87 3.87 1.16
C GLN A 352 -27.08 2.39 1.43
N PHE A 353 -26.01 1.63 1.39
CA PHE A 353 -25.97 0.26 1.92
C PHE A 353 -24.53 -0.12 2.28
N GLY A 354 -24.36 -1.22 3.01
CA GLY A 354 -23.03 -1.67 3.36
C GLY A 354 -23.00 -2.68 4.47
N VAL A 355 -21.84 -2.82 5.12
CA VAL A 355 -21.58 -3.83 6.14
C VAL A 355 -21.17 -3.16 7.44
N TYR A 356 -21.87 -3.49 8.53
CA TYR A 356 -21.45 -3.16 9.90
C TYR A 356 -20.45 -4.20 10.40
N LEU A 357 -19.45 -3.71 11.14
CA LEU A 357 -18.34 -4.48 11.70
C LEU A 357 -18.16 -4.20 13.18
N GLY A 358 -17.86 -5.24 13.95
CA GLY A 358 -17.61 -5.10 15.38
C GLY A 358 -18.75 -4.38 16.12
N GLN A 359 -19.99 -4.59 15.65
CA GLN A 359 -21.17 -3.93 16.17
C GLN A 359 -21.63 -4.56 17.47
N ASP A 360 -21.96 -3.70 18.43
CA ASP A 360 -22.65 -4.11 19.64
C ASP A 360 -24.17 -4.22 19.37
N GLU A 361 -24.78 -5.30 19.81
CA GLU A 361 -26.18 -5.60 19.52
C GLU A 361 -27.15 -4.56 20.13
N LYS A 362 -26.83 -4.01 21.30
CA LYS A 362 -27.70 -3.08 22.03
C LYS A 362 -27.50 -1.64 21.60
N SER A 363 -26.26 -1.15 21.66
CA SER A 363 -25.92 0.24 21.34
C SER A 363 -25.88 0.51 19.85
N LYS A 364 -25.77 -0.53 19.02
CA LYS A 364 -25.53 -0.45 17.58
C LYS A 364 -24.25 0.30 17.20
N ALA A 365 -23.38 0.56 18.17
CA ALA A 365 -22.07 1.16 17.93
C ALA A 365 -21.08 0.14 17.32
N GLY A 366 -20.11 0.59 16.56
CA GLY A 366 -19.13 -0.22 15.84
C GLY A 366 -18.55 0.54 14.66
N TYR A 367 -18.29 -0.15 13.58
CA TYR A 367 -17.78 0.43 12.33
C TYR A 367 -18.65 0.04 11.14
N LYS A 368 -18.48 0.73 10.02
CA LYS A 368 -19.16 0.39 8.77
C LYS A 368 -18.29 0.65 7.57
N TYR A 369 -18.36 -0.25 6.59
CA TYR A 369 -18.13 0.06 5.19
C TYR A 369 -19.47 0.45 4.57
N GLU A 370 -19.55 1.59 3.91
CA GLU A 370 -20.76 2.17 3.37
C GLU A 370 -20.60 2.55 1.91
N PHE A 371 -21.48 2.06 1.08
CA PHE A 371 -21.59 2.49 -0.30
C PHE A 371 -22.60 3.62 -0.43
N LEU A 372 -22.23 4.65 -1.16
CA LEU A 372 -23.04 5.80 -1.56
C LEU A 372 -23.12 5.78 -3.09
N PRO A 373 -24.05 4.98 -3.68
CA PRO A 373 -24.05 4.74 -5.13
C PRO A 373 -24.22 5.98 -5.99
N GLU A 374 -25.06 6.94 -5.57
CA GLU A 374 -25.29 8.20 -6.28
C GLU A 374 -24.04 9.10 -6.29
N GLU A 375 -23.18 8.98 -5.28
CA GLU A 375 -21.92 9.73 -5.17
C GLU A 375 -20.73 8.97 -5.78
N GLY A 376 -20.93 7.68 -6.15
CA GLY A 376 -19.87 6.82 -6.61
C GLY A 376 -18.77 6.59 -5.55
N LEU A 377 -19.16 6.44 -4.28
CA LEU A 377 -18.23 6.46 -3.16
C LEU A 377 -18.38 5.21 -2.27
N LEU A 378 -17.25 4.67 -1.84
CA LEU A 378 -17.12 3.72 -0.75
C LEU A 378 -16.42 4.41 0.42
N GLU A 379 -17.03 4.35 1.60
CA GLU A 379 -16.47 4.92 2.83
C GLU A 379 -16.32 3.89 3.93
N PHE A 380 -15.32 4.09 4.80
CA PHE A 380 -15.19 3.41 6.08
C PHE A 380 -15.29 4.42 7.22
N ARG A 381 -16.15 4.17 8.19
CA ARG A 381 -16.37 5.06 9.33
C ARG A 381 -16.59 4.30 10.63
N LYS A 382 -16.13 4.89 11.76
CA LYS A 382 -16.61 4.56 13.10
C LYS A 382 -18.03 5.10 13.27
N MET A 383 -18.92 4.28 13.80
CA MET A 383 -20.28 4.70 14.16
C MET A 383 -20.27 5.31 15.56
N ALA A 384 -20.38 6.59 15.65
CA ALA A 384 -20.41 7.35 16.89
C ALA A 384 -21.63 8.27 16.92
N TRP A 385 -22.02 8.69 18.12
CA TRP A 385 -23.11 9.66 18.31
C TRP A 385 -22.85 10.98 17.58
N ILE A 386 -21.62 11.49 17.71
CA ILE A 386 -21.09 12.63 16.96
C ILE A 386 -19.67 12.25 16.57
N SER A 387 -19.33 12.38 15.30
CA SER A 387 -17.97 12.23 14.81
C SER A 387 -17.61 13.41 13.93
N ASN A 388 -16.50 14.07 14.25
CA ASN A 388 -15.89 15.10 13.40
C ASN A 388 -14.83 14.50 12.46
N GLU A 389 -14.59 13.19 12.53
CA GLU A 389 -13.63 12.53 11.66
C GLU A 389 -14.18 12.36 10.25
N LYS A 390 -13.35 12.75 9.28
CA LYS A 390 -13.55 12.31 7.90
C LYS A 390 -13.31 10.82 7.84
N GLY A 391 -14.26 10.05 7.33
CA GLY A 391 -14.07 8.63 7.04
C GLY A 391 -12.94 8.41 6.03
N LEU A 392 -12.40 7.20 6.02
CA LEU A 392 -11.58 6.76 4.90
C LEU A 392 -12.51 6.51 3.72
N ASN A 393 -12.10 6.91 2.54
CA ASN A 393 -12.94 6.74 1.35
C ASN A 393 -12.12 6.54 0.08
N ARG A 394 -12.80 6.03 -0.94
CA ARG A 394 -12.34 6.01 -2.32
C ARG A 394 -13.51 6.04 -3.29
N ALA A 395 -13.27 6.51 -4.50
CA ALA A 395 -14.23 6.40 -5.59
C ALA A 395 -14.44 4.92 -5.98
N VAL A 396 -15.69 4.55 -6.28
CA VAL A 396 -16.05 3.23 -6.80
C VAL A 396 -17.14 3.37 -7.88
N CYS A 397 -17.02 2.59 -8.95
CA CYS A 397 -18.04 2.49 -9.98
C CYS A 397 -18.76 1.15 -9.80
N ILE A 398 -19.98 1.17 -9.27
CA ILE A 398 -20.84 0.01 -9.05
C ILE A 398 -22.18 0.25 -9.71
N GLU A 399 -22.76 -0.80 -10.32
CA GLU A 399 -23.98 -0.71 -11.09
C GLU A 399 -25.15 -1.35 -10.37
N ALA A 400 -26.28 -0.64 -10.32
CA ALA A 400 -27.54 -1.20 -9.80
C ALA A 400 -27.94 -2.45 -10.59
N GLU A 401 -28.67 -3.37 -9.95
CA GLU A 401 -29.17 -4.64 -10.48
C GLU A 401 -28.09 -5.64 -10.94
N LYS A 402 -26.81 -5.27 -10.92
CA LYS A 402 -25.68 -6.19 -11.16
C LYS A 402 -25.20 -6.84 -9.87
N GLU A 403 -24.52 -7.98 -10.01
CA GLU A 403 -23.88 -8.64 -8.87
C GLU A 403 -22.71 -7.82 -8.37
N LEU A 404 -22.72 -7.57 -7.07
CA LEU A 404 -21.65 -6.95 -6.33
C LEU A 404 -21.04 -8.00 -5.39
N ARG A 405 -19.77 -8.32 -5.61
CA ARG A 405 -19.00 -9.24 -4.78
C ARG A 405 -18.14 -8.45 -3.82
N LEU A 406 -18.26 -8.77 -2.55
CA LEU A 406 -17.49 -8.18 -1.47
C LEU A 406 -16.67 -9.27 -0.77
N THR A 407 -15.38 -9.02 -0.59
CA THR A 407 -14.50 -9.86 0.23
C THR A 407 -13.90 -8.99 1.32
N LEU A 408 -14.30 -9.23 2.55
CA LEU A 408 -13.80 -8.52 3.73
C LEU A 408 -12.80 -9.40 4.46
N LEU A 409 -11.60 -8.88 4.70
CA LEU A 409 -10.61 -9.46 5.61
C LEU A 409 -10.55 -8.64 6.89
N VAL A 410 -10.45 -9.31 8.01
CA VAL A 410 -10.19 -8.71 9.32
C VAL A 410 -9.11 -9.50 10.03
N ASP A 411 -8.14 -8.82 10.64
CA ASP A 411 -7.12 -9.41 11.50
C ASP A 411 -6.75 -8.43 12.61
N GLY A 412 -7.28 -8.69 13.81
CA GLY A 412 -7.16 -7.77 14.93
C GLY A 412 -7.88 -6.45 14.64
N ASP A 413 -7.15 -5.36 14.65
CA ASP A 413 -7.64 -4.02 14.34
C ASP A 413 -7.53 -3.65 12.85
N ALA A 414 -6.86 -4.45 12.05
CA ALA A 414 -6.67 -4.21 10.62
C ALA A 414 -7.79 -4.85 9.80
N CYS A 415 -8.30 -4.14 8.81
CA CYS A 415 -9.28 -4.69 7.87
C CYS A 415 -9.12 -4.14 6.46
N VAL A 416 -9.53 -4.94 5.48
CA VAL A 416 -9.56 -4.60 4.06
C VAL A 416 -10.86 -5.09 3.44
N LEU A 417 -11.56 -4.23 2.73
CA LEU A 417 -12.70 -4.61 1.88
C LEU A 417 -12.28 -4.58 0.41
N TYR A 418 -12.43 -5.70 -0.27
CA TYR A 418 -12.32 -5.80 -1.72
C TYR A 418 -13.70 -5.80 -2.36
N VAL A 419 -13.84 -5.12 -3.49
CA VAL A 419 -15.09 -4.97 -4.23
C VAL A 419 -14.87 -5.37 -5.69
N ASN A 420 -15.58 -6.38 -6.17
CA ASN A 420 -15.58 -6.87 -7.56
C ASN A 420 -14.19 -7.21 -8.13
N ASP A 421 -13.21 -7.56 -7.29
CA ASP A 421 -11.81 -7.77 -7.71
C ASP A 421 -11.21 -6.54 -8.44
N THR A 422 -11.69 -5.36 -8.11
CA THR A 422 -11.28 -4.09 -8.74
C THR A 422 -10.87 -3.07 -7.70
N TYR A 423 -11.62 -2.93 -6.62
CA TYR A 423 -11.41 -1.90 -5.61
C TYR A 423 -11.02 -2.50 -4.28
N ALA A 424 -10.14 -1.83 -3.56
CA ALA A 424 -9.78 -2.15 -2.18
C ALA A 424 -9.92 -0.91 -1.29
N LEU A 425 -10.29 -1.10 -0.03
CA LEU A 425 -10.27 -0.05 0.99
C LEU A 425 -9.78 -0.63 2.30
N CYS A 426 -8.55 -0.28 2.67
CA CYS A 426 -7.92 -0.58 3.95
C CYS A 426 -8.43 0.33 5.07
N ALA A 427 -8.55 -0.21 6.26
CA ALA A 427 -8.96 0.55 7.44
C ALA A 427 -8.48 -0.07 8.75
N ARG A 428 -8.60 0.69 9.85
CA ARG A 428 -8.38 0.19 11.22
C ARG A 428 -9.61 0.37 12.10
N MET A 429 -9.77 -0.57 13.03
CA MET A 429 -10.84 -0.64 14.02
C MET A 429 -10.24 -0.85 15.42
N TYR A 430 -9.78 0.20 16.07
CA TYR A 430 -9.13 0.06 17.37
C TYR A 430 -10.09 -0.22 18.53
N GLU A 431 -11.36 0.20 18.40
CA GLU A 431 -12.34 0.14 19.49
C GLU A 431 -13.66 -0.53 19.08
N PRO A 432 -13.64 -1.79 18.57
CA PRO A 432 -14.88 -2.50 18.28
C PRO A 432 -15.71 -2.65 19.56
N LYS A 433 -17.02 -2.43 19.47
CA LYS A 433 -17.92 -2.50 20.63
C LYS A 433 -18.57 -3.86 20.79
N GLY A 434 -18.51 -4.69 19.76
CA GLY A 434 -19.05 -6.05 19.73
C GLY A 434 -18.34 -6.89 18.67
N LYS A 435 -19.02 -7.94 18.21
CA LYS A 435 -18.50 -8.87 17.20
C LYS A 435 -19.41 -9.02 15.99
N ASP A 436 -20.59 -8.38 16.01
CA ASP A 436 -21.58 -8.61 14.97
C ASP A 436 -21.14 -8.03 13.64
N ILE A 437 -21.40 -8.82 12.60
CA ILE A 437 -21.31 -8.41 11.20
C ILE A 437 -22.74 -8.42 10.65
N ALA A 438 -23.17 -7.28 10.09
CA ALA A 438 -24.52 -7.16 9.56
C ALA A 438 -24.52 -6.41 8.22
N LEU A 439 -25.34 -6.87 7.27
CA LEU A 439 -25.68 -6.13 6.07
C LEU A 439 -26.72 -5.08 6.42
N PHE A 440 -26.61 -3.87 5.88
CA PHE A 440 -27.62 -2.84 6.06
C PHE A 440 -28.00 -2.12 4.75
N VAL A 441 -29.19 -1.55 4.74
CA VAL A 441 -29.65 -0.60 3.72
C VAL A 441 -30.31 0.61 4.38
N ALA A 442 -30.14 1.78 3.81
CA ALA A 442 -30.82 3.00 4.22
C ALA A 442 -31.30 3.78 2.98
N GLY A 443 -32.62 4.01 2.91
CA GLY A 443 -33.25 4.68 1.77
C GLY A 443 -33.12 3.86 0.47
N GLY A 444 -33.60 2.62 0.45
CA GLY A 444 -33.54 1.79 -0.75
C GLY A 444 -33.76 0.30 -0.51
N GLN A 445 -33.18 -0.52 -1.39
CA GLN A 445 -33.35 -1.97 -1.37
C GLN A 445 -32.03 -2.68 -1.77
N VAL A 446 -31.68 -3.72 -0.97
CA VAL A 446 -30.55 -4.62 -1.22
C VAL A 446 -31.03 -6.05 -1.09
N ARG A 447 -30.62 -6.89 -2.02
CA ARG A 447 -30.82 -8.34 -1.98
C ARG A 447 -29.49 -9.03 -1.76
N LEU A 448 -29.38 -9.71 -0.62
CA LEU A 448 -28.30 -10.65 -0.34
C LEU A 448 -28.55 -11.92 -1.17
N LEU A 449 -27.56 -12.35 -1.94
CA LEU A 449 -27.61 -13.60 -2.71
C LEU A 449 -26.91 -14.73 -1.98
N SER A 450 -25.77 -14.44 -1.36
CA SER A 450 -25.02 -15.37 -0.51
C SER A 450 -24.14 -14.62 0.50
N ALA A 451 -23.89 -15.26 1.63
CA ALA A 451 -22.90 -14.80 2.60
C ALA A 451 -22.18 -15.99 3.23
N ARG A 452 -20.87 -15.90 3.38
CA ARG A 452 -20.02 -16.92 4.03
C ARG A 452 -19.06 -16.25 4.99
N LEU A 453 -18.92 -16.85 6.16
CA LEU A 453 -17.84 -16.59 7.11
C LEU A 453 -16.78 -17.69 6.95
N LEU A 454 -15.54 -17.29 6.75
CA LEU A 454 -14.40 -18.19 6.67
C LEU A 454 -13.42 -17.84 7.80
N GLU A 455 -12.87 -18.87 8.41
CA GLU A 455 -11.84 -18.77 9.44
C GLU A 455 -10.56 -19.45 8.95
N LEU A 456 -9.44 -19.11 9.58
CA LEU A 456 -8.16 -19.73 9.23
C LEU A 456 -8.22 -21.22 9.57
N LYS A 457 -7.68 -22.04 8.69
CA LYS A 457 -7.45 -23.46 8.98
C LYS A 457 -6.56 -23.60 10.22
N ALA A 458 -6.81 -24.65 11.02
CA ALA A 458 -6.05 -24.95 12.22
C ALA A 458 -4.61 -25.37 11.90
#